data_8bc2dc9c78fb25de4c9ce6f8bfb5e62a
#
_entry.id   8bc2dc9c78fb25de4c9ce6f8bfb5e62a
#
_cell.length_a   1.000
_cell.length_b   1.000
_cell.length_c   1.000
_cell.angle_alpha   90.00
_cell.angle_beta   90.00
_cell.angle_gamma   90.00
#
_symmetry.space_group_name_H-M   'P 1'
#
loop_
_entity.id
_entity.type
_entity.pdbx_description
1 polymer ?
#
loop_
_entity_poly.entity_id
_entity_poly.type
_entity_poly.pdbx_seq_one_letter_code
_entity_poly.pdbx_strand_id
1 'polypeptide(L)'
;MRVCKLRHVYFEFLVEVFEYFAIIRSLAFPSNVVQNKVKNSRLQHRPLAFLQYKQSTSKHGILSWTQTEKNSYVHGGIDFSDGSYLILPSSGYYDVQTRIQMDTYTLDMPPSKELLMRLAVNVMDQNGNVRTLVEEKFILGPKHMFGKQLGPATFYLSKGSAVYVVMNNHECINPSKHNMFGVKKWFL
;
A
#
# COMPACT_ATOMS: atom_id res chain seq x y z
N MET A 1 14.07 -39.83 -9.67
CA MET A 1 14.83 -39.02 -10.65
C MET A 1 13.96 -37.95 -11.35
N ARG A 2 13.03 -37.26 -10.65
CA ARG A 2 12.14 -36.22 -11.22
C ARG A 2 12.23 -34.84 -10.54
N VAL A 3 13.04 -34.69 -9.51
CA VAL A 3 13.13 -33.43 -8.70
C VAL A 3 14.14 -32.43 -9.28
N CYS A 4 15.05 -32.85 -10.15
CA CYS A 4 16.11 -31.99 -10.68
C CYS A 4 15.67 -31.06 -11.84
N LYS A 5 14.61 -31.41 -12.59
CA LYS A 5 14.14 -30.60 -13.74
C LYS A 5 13.35 -29.33 -13.34
N LEU A 6 12.65 -29.35 -12.20
CA LEU A 6 11.88 -28.19 -11.74
C LEU A 6 12.76 -27.05 -11.22
N ARG A 7 13.94 -27.33 -10.65
CA ARG A 7 14.87 -26.30 -10.18
C ARG A 7 15.51 -25.49 -11.31
N HIS A 8 15.71 -26.11 -12.48
CA HIS A 8 16.36 -25.42 -13.61
C HIS A 8 15.40 -24.42 -14.28
N VAL A 9 14.14 -24.77 -14.43
CA VAL A 9 13.12 -23.88 -15.01
C VAL A 9 12.85 -22.65 -14.12
N TYR A 10 12.88 -22.81 -12.79
CA TYR A 10 12.71 -21.68 -11.85
C TYR A 10 13.92 -20.73 -11.85
N PHE A 11 15.11 -21.27 -12.07
CA PHE A 11 16.33 -20.45 -12.10
C PHE A 11 16.42 -19.62 -13.39
N GLU A 12 16.07 -20.19 -14.54
CA GLU A 12 16.03 -19.45 -15.81
C GLU A 12 14.96 -18.34 -15.80
N PHE A 13 13.77 -18.63 -15.25
CA PHE A 13 12.72 -17.61 -15.11
C PHE A 13 13.11 -16.43 -14.20
N LEU A 14 13.86 -16.70 -13.13
CA LEU A 14 14.38 -15.64 -12.25
C LEU A 14 15.46 -14.80 -12.94
N VAL A 15 16.33 -15.40 -13.75
CA VAL A 15 17.37 -14.67 -14.50
C VAL A 15 16.74 -13.76 -15.54
N GLU A 16 15.76 -14.21 -16.31
CA GLU A 16 15.04 -13.39 -17.29
C GLU A 16 14.31 -12.20 -16.64
N VAL A 17 13.68 -12.41 -15.48
CA VAL A 17 13.03 -11.32 -14.72
C VAL A 17 14.06 -10.31 -14.23
N PHE A 18 15.24 -10.72 -13.79
CA PHE A 18 16.31 -9.81 -13.38
C PHE A 18 16.92 -9.04 -14.55
N GLU A 19 17.09 -9.65 -15.70
CA GLU A 19 17.57 -8.96 -16.92
C GLU A 19 16.54 -7.94 -17.42
N TYR A 20 15.24 -8.26 -17.37
CA TYR A 20 14.17 -7.31 -17.71
C TYR A 20 14.17 -6.08 -16.80
N PHE A 21 14.42 -6.26 -15.49
CA PHE A 21 14.58 -5.14 -14.55
C PHE A 21 15.86 -4.34 -14.78
N ALA A 22 16.94 -4.96 -15.22
CA ALA A 22 18.20 -4.27 -15.55
C ALA A 22 18.05 -3.43 -16.83
N ILE A 23 17.34 -3.93 -17.84
CA ILE A 23 17.04 -3.21 -19.10
C ILE A 23 16.12 -2.00 -18.82
N ILE A 24 15.08 -2.15 -18.00
CA ILE A 24 14.22 -1.04 -17.59
C ILE A 24 15.03 0.02 -16.82
N ARG A 25 16.01 -0.39 -16.01
CA ARG A 25 16.90 0.54 -15.31
C ARG A 25 17.86 1.28 -16.22
N SER A 26 18.36 0.64 -17.28
CA SER A 26 19.31 1.25 -18.24
C SER A 26 18.62 2.22 -19.22
N LEU A 27 17.35 1.99 -19.54
CA LEU A 27 16.54 2.90 -20.39
C LEU A 27 16.03 4.15 -19.64
N ALA A 28 16.18 4.20 -18.30
CA ALA A 28 15.65 5.29 -17.48
C ALA A 28 16.62 6.45 -17.18
N PHE A 29 17.89 6.41 -17.61
CA PHE A 29 18.85 7.47 -17.29
C PHE A 29 19.71 7.95 -18.47
N PRO A 30 19.23 8.90 -19.28
CA PRO A 30 20.15 9.79 -19.96
C PRO A 30 20.61 10.87 -18.96
N SER A 31 21.92 10.86 -18.70
CA SER A 31 22.62 11.89 -17.92
C SER A 31 22.56 13.25 -18.64
N ASN A 32 21.65 14.13 -18.24
CA ASN A 32 21.73 15.55 -18.53
C ASN A 32 21.10 16.39 -17.41
N VAL A 33 21.96 17.07 -16.69
CA VAL A 33 21.68 17.86 -15.47
C VAL A 33 20.75 19.08 -15.73
N VAL A 34 20.52 19.47 -16.96
CA VAL A 34 19.73 20.67 -17.31
C VAL A 34 18.22 20.40 -17.41
N GLN A 35 17.79 19.16 -17.64
CA GLN A 35 16.37 18.80 -17.73
C GLN A 35 15.69 18.58 -16.36
N ASN A 36 16.45 18.53 -15.28
CA ASN A 36 15.93 18.18 -13.94
C ASN A 36 15.11 19.31 -13.27
N LYS A 37 15.31 20.60 -13.63
CA LYS A 37 14.55 21.69 -13.00
C LYS A 37 13.09 21.78 -13.46
N VAL A 38 12.79 21.49 -14.71
CA VAL A 38 11.42 21.59 -15.26
C VAL A 38 10.59 20.33 -14.92
N LYS A 39 11.21 19.15 -14.90
CA LYS A 39 10.51 17.91 -14.47
C LYS A 39 10.19 17.89 -12.99
N ASN A 40 11.05 18.43 -12.13
CA ASN A 40 10.81 18.48 -10.70
C ASN A 40 9.62 19.36 -10.31
N SER A 41 9.34 20.46 -11.02
CA SER A 41 8.21 21.33 -10.71
C SER A 41 6.85 20.64 -10.98
N ARG A 42 6.74 19.83 -12.04
CA ARG A 42 5.50 19.09 -12.33
C ARG A 42 5.25 17.90 -11.39
N LEU A 43 6.31 17.24 -10.93
CA LEU A 43 6.21 16.14 -9.95
C LEU A 43 5.84 16.65 -8.56
N GLN A 44 6.30 17.85 -8.17
CA GLN A 44 5.97 18.46 -6.87
C GLN A 44 4.47 18.80 -6.73
N HIS A 45 3.74 18.98 -7.83
CA HIS A 45 2.31 19.32 -7.82
C HIS A 45 1.38 18.09 -7.94
N ARG A 46 1.94 16.90 -8.14
CA ARG A 46 1.12 15.68 -8.28
C ARG A 46 0.67 15.19 -6.92
N PRO A 47 -0.64 15.03 -6.68
CA PRO A 47 -1.13 14.36 -5.48
C PRO A 47 -0.61 12.93 -5.41
N LEU A 48 0.23 12.69 -4.40
CA LEU A 48 0.90 11.42 -4.19
C LEU A 48 1.22 11.26 -2.71
N ALA A 49 0.76 10.16 -2.12
CA ALA A 49 1.10 9.79 -0.76
C ALA A 49 1.58 8.34 -0.72
N PHE A 50 2.60 8.10 0.08
CA PHE A 50 3.09 6.78 0.42
C PHE A 50 3.46 6.79 1.91
N LEU A 51 2.77 5.99 2.68
CA LEU A 51 2.83 6.00 4.14
C LEU A 51 3.22 4.63 4.66
N GLN A 52 3.87 4.60 5.81
CA GLN A 52 4.17 3.37 6.54
C GLN A 52 3.27 3.24 7.76
N TYR A 53 2.99 2.00 8.15
CA TYR A 53 2.13 1.70 9.28
C TYR A 53 2.76 2.21 10.58
N LYS A 54 1.96 2.93 11.36
CA LYS A 54 2.29 3.33 12.71
C LYS A 54 1.54 2.41 13.68
N GLN A 55 2.27 1.64 14.46
CA GLN A 55 1.66 0.86 15.52
C GLN A 55 0.92 1.79 16.49
N SER A 56 -0.38 1.73 16.49
CA SER A 56 -1.25 2.49 17.38
C SER A 56 -2.50 1.70 17.69
N THR A 57 -3.12 2.00 18.83
CA THR A 57 -4.44 1.48 19.15
C THR A 57 -5.47 2.15 18.25
N SER A 58 -5.82 1.49 17.17
CA SER A 58 -6.86 1.95 16.27
C SER A 58 -8.22 1.85 16.96
N LYS A 59 -8.94 2.97 17.03
CA LYS A 59 -10.37 2.93 17.36
C LYS A 59 -11.12 2.47 16.10
N HIS A 60 -11.99 1.49 16.26
CA HIS A 60 -12.86 0.98 15.16
C HIS A 60 -12.14 0.33 13.96
N GLY A 61 -10.92 -0.18 14.15
CA GLY A 61 -10.19 -0.88 13.07
C GLY A 61 -9.59 0.02 11.99
N ILE A 62 -9.65 1.34 12.10
CA ILE A 62 -8.99 2.27 11.18
C ILE A 62 -7.50 2.28 11.48
N LEU A 63 -6.68 1.99 10.47
CA LEU A 63 -5.23 1.93 10.64
C LEU A 63 -4.60 3.33 10.66
N SER A 64 -3.58 3.48 11.51
CA SER A 64 -2.78 4.71 11.58
C SER A 64 -1.48 4.55 10.80
N TRP A 65 -1.02 5.64 10.22
CA TRP A 65 0.12 5.71 9.33
C TRP A 65 1.09 6.81 9.78
N THR A 66 2.29 6.79 9.23
CA THR A 66 3.29 7.83 9.47
C THR A 66 4.01 8.20 8.19
N GLN A 67 4.44 9.46 8.10
CA GLN A 67 5.32 9.98 7.06
C GLN A 67 6.75 10.26 7.57
N THR A 68 7.07 9.89 8.81
CA THR A 68 8.38 10.15 9.41
C THR A 68 9.46 9.18 8.95
N GLU A 69 9.09 8.06 8.38
CA GLU A 69 10.01 7.06 7.87
C GLU A 69 10.67 7.50 6.55
N LYS A 70 11.91 7.08 6.34
CA LYS A 70 12.75 7.50 5.19
C LYS A 70 12.07 7.36 3.81
N ASN A 71 11.17 6.39 3.67
CA ASN A 71 10.48 6.10 2.40
C ASN A 71 9.01 6.55 2.40
N SER A 72 8.60 7.33 3.40
CA SER A 72 7.25 7.85 3.48
C SER A 72 7.22 9.31 3.02
N TYR A 73 6.20 9.67 2.26
CA TYR A 73 6.03 11.03 1.75
C TYR A 73 4.57 11.34 1.46
N VAL A 74 4.23 12.62 1.55
CA VAL A 74 2.94 13.18 1.14
C VAL A 74 3.21 14.44 0.32
N HIS A 75 2.69 14.51 -0.91
CA HIS A 75 2.92 15.60 -1.85
C HIS A 75 1.64 16.03 -2.56
N GLY A 76 1.73 17.15 -3.28
CA GLY A 76 0.68 17.62 -4.17
C GLY A 76 -0.60 18.04 -3.46
N GLY A 77 -0.49 18.53 -2.22
CA GLY A 77 -1.60 19.08 -1.45
C GLY A 77 -2.53 18.04 -0.82
N ILE A 78 -2.14 16.76 -0.76
CA ILE A 78 -2.85 15.78 0.06
C ILE A 78 -2.67 16.21 1.53
N ASP A 79 -3.77 16.29 2.29
CA ASP A 79 -3.72 16.52 3.73
C ASP A 79 -3.68 15.17 4.46
N PHE A 80 -2.75 15.06 5.42
CA PHE A 80 -2.53 13.88 6.26
C PHE A 80 -2.31 14.29 7.72
N SER A 81 -3.01 15.28 8.20
CA SER A 81 -2.79 15.86 9.53
C SER A 81 -3.20 14.95 10.70
N ASP A 82 -4.17 14.06 10.51
CA ASP A 82 -4.71 13.21 11.58
C ASP A 82 -4.05 11.82 11.70
N GLY A 83 -3.14 11.47 10.77
CA GLY A 83 -2.41 10.20 10.79
C GLY A 83 -3.18 8.96 10.32
N SER A 84 -4.43 9.09 9.89
CA SER A 84 -5.27 7.95 9.46
C SER A 84 -5.91 8.15 8.08
N TYR A 85 -6.25 9.38 7.72
CA TYR A 85 -6.95 9.74 6.49
C TYR A 85 -6.06 10.51 5.53
N LEU A 86 -6.16 10.18 4.24
CA LEU A 86 -5.59 10.97 3.15
C LEU A 86 -6.70 11.78 2.50
N ILE A 87 -6.73 13.10 2.72
CA ILE A 87 -7.74 13.99 2.15
C ILE A 87 -7.26 14.50 0.80
N LEU A 88 -8.06 14.26 -0.24
CA LEU A 88 -7.67 14.52 -1.62
C LEU A 88 -7.86 15.99 -2.00
N PRO A 89 -6.84 16.67 -2.58
CA PRO A 89 -6.87 18.09 -2.91
C PRO A 89 -7.72 18.42 -4.14
N SER A 90 -7.99 17.42 -5.00
CA SER A 90 -8.67 17.64 -6.28
C SER A 90 -9.37 16.37 -6.74
N SER A 91 -10.43 16.52 -7.55
CA SER A 91 -11.09 15.38 -8.19
C SER A 91 -10.23 14.78 -9.30
N GLY A 92 -10.43 13.48 -9.59
CA GLY A 92 -9.76 12.77 -10.68
C GLY A 92 -9.60 11.28 -10.40
N TYR A 93 -8.85 10.62 -11.28
CA TYR A 93 -8.51 9.21 -11.13
C TYR A 93 -7.30 9.03 -10.21
N TYR A 94 -7.45 8.15 -9.24
CA TYR A 94 -6.42 7.81 -8.27
C TYR A 94 -6.18 6.31 -8.22
N ASP A 95 -4.92 5.89 -8.27
CA ASP A 95 -4.51 4.57 -7.83
C ASP A 95 -4.48 4.54 -6.32
N VAL A 96 -5.06 3.49 -5.77
CA VAL A 96 -5.09 3.25 -4.33
C VAL A 96 -4.53 1.86 -4.07
N GLN A 97 -3.66 1.74 -3.09
CA GLN A 97 -3.05 0.46 -2.70
C GLN A 97 -2.72 0.41 -1.22
N THR A 98 -2.79 -0.78 -0.64
CA THR A 98 -2.27 -1.04 0.70
C THR A 98 -1.65 -2.43 0.76
N ARG A 99 -0.64 -2.58 1.60
CA ARG A 99 -0.01 -3.86 1.91
C ARG A 99 0.15 -3.98 3.41
N ILE A 100 -0.28 -5.10 3.97
CA ILE A 100 -0.19 -5.41 5.38
C ILE A 100 0.46 -6.76 5.57
N GLN A 101 1.44 -6.82 6.46
CA GLN A 101 2.01 -8.07 6.96
C GLN A 101 1.42 -8.38 8.33
N MET A 102 1.04 -9.62 8.51
CA MET A 102 0.39 -10.13 9.71
C MET A 102 1.23 -11.26 10.29
N ASP A 103 1.20 -11.36 11.61
CA ASP A 103 1.91 -12.37 12.37
C ASP A 103 1.02 -12.85 13.52
N THR A 104 0.60 -14.12 13.45
CA THR A 104 -0.21 -14.74 14.50
C THR A 104 0.63 -15.55 15.49
N TYR A 105 1.97 -15.59 15.34
CA TYR A 105 2.86 -16.20 16.35
C TYR A 105 2.83 -15.45 17.67
N THR A 106 2.58 -14.15 17.61
CA THR A 106 2.52 -13.27 18.80
C THR A 106 1.19 -13.33 19.54
N LEU A 107 0.18 -13.96 18.92
CA LEU A 107 -1.14 -14.12 19.52
C LEU A 107 -1.24 -15.47 20.24
N ASP A 108 -1.77 -15.44 21.47
CA ASP A 108 -2.10 -16.66 22.21
C ASP A 108 -3.38 -17.30 21.65
N MET A 109 -3.22 -17.97 20.50
CA MET A 109 -4.33 -18.61 19.80
C MET A 109 -4.31 -20.11 19.99
N PRO A 110 -5.45 -20.72 20.39
CA PRO A 110 -5.59 -22.18 20.37
C PRO A 110 -5.32 -22.75 18.96
N PRO A 111 -4.74 -23.96 18.84
CA PRO A 111 -4.39 -24.57 17.55
C PRO A 111 -5.55 -24.73 16.57
N SER A 112 -6.78 -24.83 17.06
CA SER A 112 -8.00 -24.96 16.25
C SER A 112 -8.70 -23.66 15.94
N LYS A 113 -8.17 -22.51 16.44
CA LYS A 113 -8.83 -21.22 16.23
C LYS A 113 -8.38 -20.59 14.92
N GLU A 114 -9.35 -20.14 14.14
CA GLU A 114 -9.16 -19.34 12.94
C GLU A 114 -9.70 -17.93 13.15
N LEU A 115 -9.03 -16.95 12.58
CA LEU A 115 -9.46 -15.55 12.56
C LEU A 115 -10.01 -15.22 11.18
N LEU A 116 -11.27 -14.83 11.12
CA LEU A 116 -11.82 -14.22 9.91
C LEU A 116 -11.33 -12.77 9.83
N MET A 117 -10.48 -12.53 8.86
CA MET A 117 -9.87 -11.24 8.58
C MET A 117 -10.66 -10.47 7.53
N ARG A 118 -10.71 -9.16 7.68
CA ARG A 118 -11.22 -8.23 6.70
C ARG A 118 -10.22 -7.09 6.57
N LEU A 119 -9.68 -6.89 5.37
CA LEU A 119 -8.86 -5.73 5.01
C LEU A 119 -9.59 -4.97 3.92
N ALA A 120 -9.80 -3.67 4.12
CA ALA A 120 -10.49 -2.83 3.15
C ALA A 120 -9.83 -1.45 3.03
N VAL A 121 -9.91 -0.87 1.84
CA VAL A 121 -9.67 0.56 1.63
C VAL A 121 -11.02 1.21 1.38
N ASN A 122 -11.34 2.18 2.21
CA ASN A 122 -12.58 2.94 2.16
C ASN A 122 -12.32 4.38 1.70
N VAL A 123 -13.35 4.99 1.17
CA VAL A 123 -13.41 6.43 0.94
C VAL A 123 -14.66 7.01 1.61
N MET A 124 -14.49 8.13 2.26
CA MET A 124 -15.56 8.94 2.82
C MET A 124 -15.66 10.26 2.03
N ASP A 125 -16.82 10.60 1.52
CA ASP A 125 -17.06 11.86 0.84
C ASP A 125 -17.23 13.02 1.81
N GLN A 126 -17.37 14.24 1.31
CA GLN A 126 -17.55 15.44 2.12
C GLN A 126 -18.88 15.45 2.92
N ASN A 127 -19.85 14.63 2.54
CA ASN A 127 -21.14 14.48 3.23
C ASN A 127 -21.08 13.40 4.32
N GLY A 128 -19.93 12.73 4.50
CA GLY A 128 -19.76 11.64 5.45
C GLY A 128 -20.22 10.27 4.94
N ASN A 129 -20.62 10.15 3.66
CA ASN A 129 -21.00 8.86 3.08
C ASN A 129 -19.75 8.01 2.86
N VAL A 130 -19.77 6.79 3.36
CA VAL A 130 -18.65 5.85 3.26
C VAL A 130 -18.90 4.84 2.15
N ARG A 131 -17.90 4.62 1.31
CA ARG A 131 -17.88 3.58 0.27
C ARG A 131 -16.60 2.77 0.35
N THR A 132 -16.69 1.46 0.25
CA THR A 132 -15.54 0.57 0.11
C THR A 132 -15.04 0.61 -1.34
N LEU A 133 -13.76 0.91 -1.52
CA LEU A 133 -13.07 0.91 -2.82
C LEU A 133 -12.62 -0.48 -3.20
N VAL A 134 -11.91 -1.14 -2.27
CA VAL A 134 -11.42 -2.50 -2.43
C VAL A 134 -11.47 -3.20 -1.07
N GLU A 135 -11.85 -4.46 -1.07
CA GLU A 135 -11.96 -5.27 0.13
C GLU A 135 -11.54 -6.71 -0.16
N GLU A 136 -10.93 -7.33 0.82
CA GLU A 136 -10.72 -8.76 0.82
C GLU A 136 -10.97 -9.36 2.20
N LYS A 137 -11.60 -10.54 2.20
CA LYS A 137 -11.82 -11.36 3.38
C LYS A 137 -11.01 -12.64 3.24
N PHE A 138 -10.34 -13.03 4.30
CA PHE A 138 -9.49 -14.22 4.32
C PHE A 138 -9.42 -14.78 5.73
N ILE A 139 -8.91 -16.01 5.86
CA ILE A 139 -8.79 -16.71 7.14
C ILE A 139 -7.32 -16.81 7.52
N LEU A 140 -7.00 -16.50 8.77
CA LEU A 140 -5.68 -16.72 9.38
C LEU A 140 -5.79 -17.79 10.46
N GLY A 141 -4.98 -18.83 10.32
CA GLY A 141 -4.76 -19.82 11.38
C GLY A 141 -3.72 -19.34 12.40
N PRO A 142 -3.52 -20.12 13.48
CA PRO A 142 -2.46 -19.86 14.46
C PRO A 142 -1.07 -20.10 13.85
N LYS A 143 -0.06 -19.40 14.37
CA LYS A 143 1.35 -19.53 13.97
C LYS A 143 1.60 -19.39 12.47
N HIS A 144 1.04 -18.33 11.89
CA HIS A 144 1.25 -17.97 10.49
C HIS A 144 1.83 -16.56 10.36
N MET A 145 2.75 -16.41 9.40
CA MET A 145 3.14 -15.11 8.86
C MET A 145 2.52 -14.97 7.47
N PHE A 146 1.81 -13.90 7.24
CA PHE A 146 1.05 -13.69 6.01
C PHE A 146 1.12 -12.23 5.55
N GLY A 147 1.37 -12.03 4.26
CA GLY A 147 1.32 -10.71 3.64
C GLY A 147 0.11 -10.58 2.73
N LYS A 148 -0.66 -9.51 2.89
CA LYS A 148 -1.79 -9.19 2.02
C LYS A 148 -1.61 -7.84 1.36
N GLN A 149 -1.91 -7.78 0.07
CA GLN A 149 -1.89 -6.55 -0.71
C GLN A 149 -3.23 -6.36 -1.41
N LEU A 150 -3.81 -5.16 -1.26
CA LEU A 150 -4.95 -4.68 -2.03
C LEU A 150 -4.47 -3.62 -3.02
N GLY A 151 -4.83 -3.78 -4.28
CA GLY A 151 -4.42 -2.88 -5.35
C GLY A 151 -3.00 -3.13 -5.90
N PRO A 152 -2.49 -2.21 -6.75
CA PRO A 152 -3.12 -0.94 -7.10
C PRO A 152 -4.43 -1.10 -7.86
N ALA A 153 -5.44 -0.28 -7.51
CA ALA A 153 -6.71 -0.21 -8.21
C ALA A 153 -7.09 1.25 -8.43
N THR A 154 -7.62 1.57 -9.60
CA THR A 154 -7.88 2.94 -10.04
C THR A 154 -9.36 3.30 -9.84
N PHE A 155 -9.61 4.44 -9.17
CA PHE A 155 -10.95 4.95 -8.89
C PHE A 155 -11.03 6.44 -9.22
N TYR A 156 -12.20 6.87 -9.71
CA TYR A 156 -12.52 8.29 -9.74
C TYR A 156 -12.96 8.73 -8.34
N LEU A 157 -12.24 9.70 -7.76
CA LEU A 157 -12.46 10.23 -6.43
C LEU A 157 -12.62 11.74 -6.49
N SER A 158 -13.51 12.27 -5.65
CA SER A 158 -13.83 13.69 -5.60
C SER A 158 -12.84 14.44 -4.70
N LYS A 159 -12.66 15.74 -4.97
CA LYS A 159 -11.94 16.65 -4.09
C LYS A 159 -12.55 16.60 -2.68
N GLY A 160 -11.70 16.64 -1.65
CA GLY A 160 -12.11 16.62 -0.24
C GLY A 160 -12.53 15.24 0.29
N SER A 161 -12.54 14.20 -0.57
CA SER A 161 -12.74 12.83 -0.08
C SER A 161 -11.57 12.38 0.76
N ALA A 162 -11.87 11.66 1.85
CA ALA A 162 -10.91 11.04 2.76
C ALA A 162 -10.75 9.55 2.44
N VAL A 163 -9.54 9.11 2.08
CA VAL A 163 -9.21 7.70 1.81
C VAL A 163 -8.50 7.13 3.04
N TYR A 164 -8.90 5.93 3.47
CA TYR A 164 -8.36 5.28 4.67
C TYR A 164 -8.45 3.76 4.60
N VAL A 165 -7.66 3.09 5.43
CA VAL A 165 -7.59 1.62 5.51
C VAL A 165 -8.25 1.15 6.79
N VAL A 166 -9.06 0.10 6.67
CA VAL A 166 -9.73 -0.56 7.80
C VAL A 166 -9.31 -2.02 7.84
N MET A 167 -9.03 -2.51 9.04
CA MET A 167 -8.75 -3.91 9.30
C MET A 167 -9.32 -4.33 10.65
N ASN A 168 -10.05 -5.45 10.69
CA ASN A 168 -10.39 -6.09 11.95
C ASN A 168 -9.18 -6.89 12.49
N ASN A 169 -9.19 -7.24 13.78
CA ASN A 169 -8.11 -7.99 14.43
C ASN A 169 -6.70 -7.42 14.10
N HIS A 170 -6.58 -6.09 14.18
CA HIS A 170 -5.37 -5.35 13.83
C HIS A 170 -4.19 -5.65 14.77
N GLU A 171 -4.43 -6.28 15.90
CA GLU A 171 -3.42 -6.77 16.85
C GLU A 171 -2.48 -7.81 16.24
N CYS A 172 -2.87 -8.47 15.15
CA CYS A 172 -2.02 -9.40 14.42
C CYS A 172 -1.10 -8.70 13.39
N ILE A 173 -1.18 -7.37 13.24
CA ILE A 173 -0.29 -6.66 12.30
C ILE A 173 1.14 -6.71 12.81
N ASN A 174 2.02 -7.31 12.02
CA ASN A 174 3.46 -7.25 12.29
C ASN A 174 3.94 -5.81 12.07
N PRO A 175 4.63 -5.16 13.03
CA PRO A 175 5.14 -3.79 12.89
C PRO A 175 6.33 -3.73 11.92
N SER A 176 6.12 -4.16 10.69
CA SER A 176 7.12 -4.21 9.63
C SER A 176 7.12 -2.93 8.80
N LYS A 177 8.31 -2.49 8.37
CA LYS A 177 8.48 -1.42 7.37
C LYS A 177 7.86 -1.72 6.00
N HIS A 178 7.38 -2.94 5.78
CA HIS A 178 6.72 -3.36 4.55
C HIS A 178 5.20 -3.11 4.56
N ASN A 179 4.64 -2.70 5.70
CA ASN A 179 3.26 -2.27 5.78
C ASN A 179 3.14 -0.87 5.21
N MET A 180 2.36 -0.73 4.16
CA MET A 180 2.27 0.50 3.39
C MET A 180 0.83 0.84 2.99
N PHE A 181 0.57 2.13 2.85
CA PHE A 181 -0.62 2.68 2.24
C PHE A 181 -0.24 3.78 1.25
N GLY A 182 -0.77 3.72 0.04
CA GLY A 182 -0.43 4.67 -1.00
C GLY A 182 -1.63 5.12 -1.83
N VAL A 183 -1.60 6.40 -2.20
CA VAL A 183 -2.55 7.03 -3.13
C VAL A 183 -1.77 7.86 -4.13
N LYS A 184 -2.08 7.73 -5.42
CA LYS A 184 -1.40 8.42 -6.51
C LYS A 184 -2.40 8.88 -7.56
N LYS A 185 -2.47 10.19 -7.83
CA LYS A 185 -3.34 10.74 -8.88
C LYS A 185 -2.78 10.45 -10.26
N TRP A 186 -3.65 10.06 -11.21
CA TRP A 186 -3.33 10.01 -12.62
C TRP A 186 -3.39 11.40 -13.25
N PHE A 187 -2.54 11.66 -14.22
CA PHE A 187 -2.72 12.77 -15.16
C PHE A 187 -3.43 12.22 -16.39
N LEU A 188 -4.57 12.78 -16.68
CA LEU A 188 -5.20 12.70 -17.97
C LEU A 188 -4.76 13.91 -18.79
#